data_e7017f9973c135f9f20ee2b1ef4254b2
#
_entry.id   e7017f9973c135f9f20ee2b1ef4254b2
#
_cell.length_a   1.000
_cell.length_b   1.000
_cell.length_c   1.000
_cell.angle_alpha   90.00
_cell.angle_beta   90.00
_cell.angle_gamma   90.00
#
_symmetry.space_group_name_H-M   'P 1'
#
loop_
_entity.id
_entity.type
_entity.pdbx_description
1 polymer ?
#
loop_
_entity_poly.entity_id
_entity_poly.type
_entity_poly.pdbx_seq_one_letter_code
_entity_poly.pdbx_strand_id
1 'polypeptide(L)'
;MIKRLSRFFLFGFAIFIAACETPTTTPPPVANFDHQLIYTKHARCRMDCRHITEPEIKEILAANNINQHKSNENDPRCPTYAYEGYSHQQQHLRIVIAKCNDVWKVVTCIDLENEFACECK
;
A
#
# COMPACT_ATOMS: atom_id res chain seq x y z
N MET A 1 -54.93 19.92 -55.68
CA MET A 1 -54.67 19.12 -54.45
C MET A 1 -53.18 19.07 -54.23
N ILE A 2 -52.69 19.87 -53.34
CA ILE A 2 -51.25 19.92 -53.03
C ILE A 2 -51.01 19.13 -51.74
N LYS A 3 -50.36 17.96 -51.86
CA LYS A 3 -49.93 17.22 -50.69
C LYS A 3 -48.60 17.75 -50.23
N ARG A 4 -48.60 18.41 -49.06
CA ARG A 4 -47.40 18.84 -48.40
C ARG A 4 -46.67 17.62 -47.79
N LEU A 5 -45.52 17.29 -48.33
CA LEU A 5 -44.58 16.38 -47.67
C LEU A 5 -43.90 17.12 -46.52
N SER A 6 -44.22 16.71 -45.32
CA SER A 6 -43.50 17.16 -44.13
C SER A 6 -42.17 16.36 -44.04
N ARG A 7 -41.08 17.09 -44.26
CA ARG A 7 -39.70 16.56 -44.00
C ARG A 7 -39.45 16.68 -42.52
N PHE A 8 -39.51 15.54 -41.83
CA PHE A 8 -38.94 15.46 -40.47
C PHE A 8 -37.43 15.36 -40.57
N PHE A 9 -36.79 16.44 -40.22
CA PHE A 9 -35.33 16.48 -39.96
C PHE A 9 -35.10 15.82 -38.60
N LEU A 10 -34.65 14.58 -38.62
CA LEU A 10 -34.11 13.90 -37.44
C LEU A 10 -32.68 14.44 -37.20
N PHE A 11 -32.59 15.42 -36.29
CA PHE A 11 -31.30 15.81 -35.75
C PHE A 11 -30.82 14.70 -34.81
N GLY A 12 -29.89 13.86 -35.34
CA GLY A 12 -29.17 12.91 -34.53
C GLY A 12 -28.20 13.65 -33.60
N PHE A 13 -28.57 13.76 -32.34
CA PHE A 13 -27.69 14.27 -31.30
C PHE A 13 -26.67 13.17 -30.97
N ALA A 14 -25.48 13.26 -31.57
CA ALA A 14 -24.39 12.38 -31.21
C ALA A 14 -23.88 12.79 -29.84
N ILE A 15 -24.26 12.04 -28.81
CA ILE A 15 -23.71 12.21 -27.48
C ILE A 15 -22.29 11.62 -27.50
N PHE A 16 -21.30 12.49 -27.60
CA PHE A 16 -19.92 12.14 -27.36
C PHE A 16 -19.77 11.88 -25.85
N ILE A 17 -19.82 10.63 -25.45
CA ILE A 17 -19.42 10.24 -24.10
C ILE A 17 -17.89 10.24 -24.10
N ALA A 18 -17.30 11.32 -23.62
CA ALA A 18 -15.89 11.32 -23.30
C ALA A 18 -15.68 10.35 -22.13
N ALA A 19 -15.18 9.16 -22.42
CA ALA A 19 -14.71 8.24 -21.41
C ALA A 19 -13.47 8.88 -20.76
N CYS A 20 -13.61 9.42 -19.56
CA CYS A 20 -12.47 9.70 -18.70
C CYS A 20 -11.85 8.35 -18.33
N GLU A 21 -10.81 7.96 -19.03
CA GLU A 21 -9.94 6.88 -18.58
C GLU A 21 -9.23 7.38 -17.33
N THR A 22 -9.76 7.00 -16.18
CA THR A 22 -9.01 7.13 -14.92
C THR A 22 -7.78 6.23 -15.06
N PRO A 23 -6.57 6.75 -14.77
CA PRO A 23 -5.39 5.88 -14.74
C PRO A 23 -5.66 4.78 -13.71
N THR A 24 -5.78 3.56 -14.21
CA THR A 24 -5.89 2.39 -13.37
C THR A 24 -4.52 2.21 -12.70
N THR A 25 -4.35 2.87 -11.57
CA THR A 25 -3.25 2.53 -10.67
C THR A 25 -3.58 1.14 -10.17
N THR A 26 -2.99 0.14 -10.79
CA THR A 26 -3.06 -1.24 -10.30
C THR A 26 -2.58 -1.20 -8.87
N PRO A 27 -3.42 -1.52 -7.87
CA PRO A 27 -2.93 -1.60 -6.51
C PRO A 27 -1.77 -2.59 -6.50
N PRO A 28 -0.71 -2.33 -5.75
CA PRO A 28 0.38 -3.28 -5.62
C PRO A 28 -0.23 -4.63 -5.24
N PRO A 29 0.27 -5.74 -5.82
CA PRO A 29 -0.28 -7.05 -5.53
C PRO A 29 -0.38 -7.21 -4.02
N VAL A 30 -1.57 -7.52 -3.53
CA VAL A 30 -1.77 -7.84 -2.12
C VAL A 30 -0.79 -8.97 -1.82
N ALA A 31 0.33 -8.61 -1.24
CA ALA A 31 1.35 -9.58 -0.92
C ALA A 31 0.73 -10.53 0.10
N ASN A 32 0.58 -11.77 -0.30
CA ASN A 32 0.15 -12.80 0.62
C ASN A 32 1.31 -13.07 1.58
N PHE A 33 1.33 -12.31 2.68
CA PHE A 33 2.36 -12.41 3.72
C PHE A 33 2.26 -13.71 4.54
N ASP A 34 1.37 -14.62 4.15
CA ASP A 34 1.25 -15.93 4.78
C ASP A 34 2.47 -16.83 4.49
N HIS A 35 3.27 -16.46 3.51
CA HIS A 35 4.50 -17.12 3.13
C HIS A 35 5.73 -16.35 3.60
N GLN A 36 6.25 -16.78 4.74
CA GLN A 36 7.64 -16.58 5.16
C GLN A 36 8.18 -15.13 5.10
N LEU A 37 7.73 -14.31 6.05
CA LEU A 37 8.44 -13.08 6.38
C LEU A 37 9.77 -13.41 7.05
N ILE A 38 10.84 -12.81 6.55
CA ILE A 38 12.14 -12.84 7.20
C ILE A 38 12.31 -11.56 8.02
N TYR A 39 12.68 -11.68 9.27
CA TYR A 39 12.96 -10.55 10.14
C TYR A 39 14.46 -10.34 10.23
N THR A 40 14.92 -9.14 9.89
CA THR A 40 16.33 -8.79 10.06
C THR A 40 16.69 -8.71 11.54
N LYS A 41 17.99 -8.84 11.85
CA LYS A 41 18.49 -8.65 13.23
C LYS A 41 18.06 -7.28 13.79
N HIS A 42 18.14 -6.25 12.97
CA HIS A 42 17.73 -4.90 13.34
C HIS A 42 16.22 -4.83 13.63
N ALA A 43 15.38 -5.44 12.80
CA ALA A 43 13.94 -5.51 13.03
C ALA A 43 13.62 -6.21 14.35
N ARG A 44 14.24 -7.35 14.62
CA ARG A 44 14.07 -8.09 15.89
C ARG A 44 14.42 -7.23 17.11
N CYS A 45 15.54 -6.52 17.06
CA CYS A 45 15.92 -5.62 18.14
C CYS A 45 14.89 -4.50 18.35
N ARG A 46 14.38 -3.91 17.27
CA ARG A 46 13.36 -2.86 17.34
C ARG A 46 12.02 -3.39 17.86
N MET A 47 11.63 -4.60 17.45
CA MET A 47 10.44 -5.26 17.96
C MET A 47 10.51 -5.45 19.48
N ASP A 48 11.59 -6.02 19.97
CA ASP A 48 11.78 -6.25 21.41
C ASP A 48 11.78 -4.95 22.20
N CYS A 49 12.53 -3.95 21.75
CA CYS A 49 12.62 -2.67 22.41
C CYS A 49 11.29 -1.91 22.45
N ARG A 50 10.50 -1.99 21.38
CA ARG A 50 9.24 -1.26 21.22
C ARG A 50 8.01 -2.09 21.56
N HIS A 51 8.20 -3.30 22.05
CA HIS A 51 7.12 -4.23 22.40
C HIS A 51 6.15 -4.51 21.24
N ILE A 52 6.72 -4.67 20.03
CA ILE A 52 5.96 -4.98 18.82
C ILE A 52 6.08 -6.48 18.52
N THR A 53 4.96 -7.14 18.38
CA THR A 53 4.89 -8.59 18.16
C THR A 53 4.77 -8.94 16.67
N GLU A 54 5.12 -10.15 16.29
CA GLU A 54 4.93 -10.64 14.92
C GLU A 54 3.45 -10.61 14.46
N PRO A 55 2.47 -10.98 15.30
CA PRO A 55 1.05 -10.83 14.95
C PRO A 55 0.65 -9.40 14.62
N GLU A 56 1.15 -8.40 15.35
CA GLU A 56 0.90 -6.99 15.05
C GLU A 56 1.49 -6.57 13.71
N ILE A 57 2.70 -7.01 13.40
CA ILE A 57 3.33 -6.75 12.11
C ILE A 57 2.49 -7.34 10.98
N LYS A 58 2.07 -8.59 11.08
CA LYS A 58 1.21 -9.23 10.08
C LYS A 58 -0.13 -8.52 9.91
N GLU A 59 -0.71 -8.03 11.00
CA GLU A 59 -1.95 -7.25 10.98
C GLU A 59 -1.80 -5.94 10.20
N ILE A 60 -0.73 -5.18 10.46
CA ILE A 60 -0.44 -3.93 9.74
C ILE A 60 -0.21 -4.20 8.25
N LEU A 61 0.52 -5.25 7.92
CA LEU A 61 0.76 -5.63 6.52
C LEU A 61 -0.53 -6.05 5.81
N ALA A 62 -1.40 -6.80 6.48
CA ALA A 62 -2.68 -7.25 5.93
C ALA A 62 -3.64 -6.09 5.64
N ALA A 63 -3.60 -5.02 6.41
CA ALA A 63 -4.38 -3.80 6.18
C ALA A 63 -3.95 -3.07 4.90
N ASN A 64 -2.77 -3.35 4.38
CA ASN A 64 -2.24 -2.86 3.10
C ASN A 64 -2.28 -1.33 2.91
N ASN A 65 -2.09 -0.57 3.98
CA ASN A 65 -2.02 0.88 3.93
C ASN A 65 -0.56 1.34 3.79
N ILE A 66 -0.16 1.65 2.57
CA ILE A 66 1.22 2.03 2.23
C ILE A 66 1.38 3.54 2.25
N ASN A 67 2.37 4.03 3.00
CA ASN A 67 2.81 5.41 2.95
C ASN A 67 3.87 5.56 1.84
N GLN A 68 3.46 6.15 0.71
CA GLN A 68 4.33 6.33 -0.46
C GLN A 68 5.52 7.25 -0.18
N HIS A 69 5.35 8.26 0.67
CA HIS A 69 6.43 9.21 1.00
C HIS A 69 7.54 8.57 1.87
N LYS A 70 7.24 7.47 2.53
CA LYS A 70 8.18 6.71 3.36
C LYS A 70 8.64 5.42 2.70
N SER A 71 8.15 5.14 1.51
CA SER A 71 8.55 4.01 0.68
C SER A 71 9.62 4.43 -0.32
N ASN A 72 10.46 3.51 -0.75
CA ASN A 72 11.45 3.71 -1.81
C ASN A 72 11.39 2.55 -2.79
N GLU A 73 10.52 2.67 -3.79
CA GLU A 73 10.34 1.65 -4.81
C GLU A 73 11.53 1.53 -5.77
N ASN A 74 12.36 2.56 -5.83
CA ASN A 74 13.52 2.64 -6.71
C ASN A 74 14.85 2.39 -5.98
N ASP A 75 14.81 1.80 -4.80
CA ASP A 75 16.05 1.43 -4.10
C ASP A 75 16.85 0.45 -4.96
N PRO A 76 18.12 0.72 -5.29
CA PRO A 76 18.92 -0.10 -6.18
C PRO A 76 19.20 -1.51 -5.63
N ARG A 77 19.08 -1.71 -4.33
CA ARG A 77 19.24 -3.03 -3.71
C ARG A 77 17.95 -3.82 -3.75
N CYS A 78 16.91 -3.29 -3.13
CA CYS A 78 15.57 -3.89 -3.09
C CYS A 78 14.54 -2.80 -2.85
N PRO A 79 13.42 -2.78 -3.57
CA PRO A 79 12.32 -1.88 -3.24
C PRO A 79 11.89 -2.02 -1.78
N THR A 80 11.60 -0.88 -1.15
CA THR A 80 11.10 -0.85 0.22
C THR A 80 9.74 -0.18 0.31
N TYR A 81 8.87 -0.72 1.13
CA TYR A 81 7.52 -0.25 1.34
C TYR A 81 7.26 -0.02 2.82
N ALA A 82 6.68 1.13 3.15
CA ALA A 82 6.31 1.48 4.51
C ALA A 82 4.80 1.30 4.71
N TYR A 83 4.41 0.33 5.50
CA TYR A 83 3.02 0.07 5.88
C TYR A 83 2.70 0.73 7.20
N GLU A 84 1.56 1.39 7.30
CA GLU A 84 1.15 2.09 8.52
C GLU A 84 -0.26 1.68 8.95
N GLY A 85 -0.48 1.68 10.25
CA GLY A 85 -1.79 1.39 10.81
C GLY A 85 -1.76 1.23 12.33
N TYR A 86 -2.96 1.01 12.88
CA TYR A 86 -3.13 0.70 14.29
C TYR A 86 -3.28 -0.81 14.47
N SER A 87 -2.50 -1.38 15.38
CA SER A 87 -2.68 -2.77 15.79
C SER A 87 -3.87 -2.92 16.75
N HIS A 88 -4.34 -4.15 16.97
CA HIS A 88 -5.35 -4.44 18.00
C HIS A 88 -4.88 -4.08 19.41
N GLN A 89 -3.57 -4.01 19.64
CA GLN A 89 -3.00 -3.51 20.89
C GLN A 89 -2.92 -1.98 20.96
N GLN A 90 -3.53 -1.30 19.96
CA GLN A 90 -3.62 0.15 19.85
C GLN A 90 -2.26 0.87 19.70
N GLN A 91 -1.27 0.18 19.18
CA GLN A 91 -0.02 0.81 18.76
C GLN A 91 -0.16 1.34 17.34
N HIS A 92 0.24 2.58 17.11
CA HIS A 92 0.31 3.16 15.76
C HIS A 92 1.67 2.87 15.17
N LEU A 93 1.72 1.95 14.22
CA LEU A 93 2.97 1.36 13.73
C LEU A 93 3.27 1.73 12.28
N ARG A 94 4.55 1.86 11.97
CA ARG A 94 5.11 1.82 10.62
C ARG A 94 6.01 0.61 10.51
N ILE A 95 5.69 -0.27 9.58
CA ILE A 95 6.48 -1.46 9.28
C ILE A 95 7.15 -1.26 7.92
N VAL A 96 8.45 -1.34 7.87
CA VAL A 96 9.21 -1.20 6.61
C VAL A 96 9.62 -2.58 6.12
N ILE A 97 9.17 -2.90 4.92
CA ILE A 97 9.43 -4.17 4.24
C ILE A 97 10.32 -3.93 3.03
N ALA A 98 11.35 -4.75 2.87
CA ALA A 98 12.13 -4.83 1.64
C ALA A 98 11.70 -6.07 0.85
N LYS A 99 11.42 -5.88 -0.45
CA LYS A 99 11.14 -6.98 -1.37
C LYS A 99 12.39 -7.26 -2.20
N CYS A 100 13.13 -8.29 -1.80
CA CYS A 100 14.35 -8.73 -2.48
C CYS A 100 14.06 -10.01 -3.27
N ASN A 101 13.88 -9.91 -4.58
CA ASN A 101 13.35 -11.00 -5.41
C ASN A 101 11.98 -11.46 -4.87
N ASP A 102 11.81 -12.73 -4.56
CA ASP A 102 10.57 -13.27 -3.98
C ASP A 102 10.60 -13.34 -2.43
N VAL A 103 11.58 -12.68 -1.82
CA VAL A 103 11.76 -12.67 -0.36
C VAL A 103 11.30 -11.35 0.22
N TRP A 104 10.42 -11.42 1.21
CA TRP A 104 9.95 -10.27 1.97
C TRP A 104 10.64 -10.19 3.31
N LYS A 105 11.38 -9.10 3.54
CA LYS A 105 12.14 -8.87 4.77
C LYS A 105 11.57 -7.70 5.56
N VAL A 106 11.23 -7.93 6.82
CA VAL A 106 10.95 -6.85 7.75
C VAL A 106 12.29 -6.19 8.11
N VAL A 107 12.47 -4.96 7.67
CA VAL A 107 13.71 -4.20 7.86
C VAL A 107 13.72 -3.47 9.19
N THR A 108 12.60 -2.84 9.52
CA THR A 108 12.41 -2.13 10.78
C THR A 108 10.93 -1.96 11.10
N CYS A 109 10.64 -1.66 12.35
CA CYS A 109 9.32 -1.27 12.80
C CYS A 109 9.42 -0.08 13.77
N ILE A 110 8.49 0.85 13.65
CA ILE A 110 8.49 2.13 14.36
C ILE A 110 7.13 2.31 15.01
N ASP A 111 7.13 2.69 16.29
CA ASP A 111 5.95 3.23 16.94
C ASP A 111 5.87 4.73 16.63
N LEU A 112 4.78 5.16 16.02
CA LEU A 112 4.61 6.54 15.56
C LEU A 112 4.15 7.52 16.64
N GLU A 113 3.70 7.00 17.78
CA GLU A 113 3.16 7.81 18.88
C GLU A 113 4.05 7.79 20.13
N ASN A 114 4.87 6.74 20.30
CA ASN A 114 5.71 6.58 21.46
C ASN A 114 7.19 6.51 21.06
N GLU A 115 8.02 7.22 21.80
CA GLU A 115 9.47 7.15 21.64
C GLU A 115 10.07 6.11 22.58
N PHE A 116 10.97 5.32 22.04
CA PHE A 116 11.73 4.31 22.77
C PHE A 116 13.22 4.53 22.56
N ALA A 117 13.99 4.53 23.62
CA ALA A 117 15.44 4.57 23.55
C ALA A 117 15.97 3.17 23.19
N CYS A 118 16.08 2.87 21.90
CA CYS A 118 16.53 1.57 21.40
C CYS A 118 17.99 1.64 20.94
N GLU A 119 18.84 0.81 21.52
CA GLU A 119 20.23 0.63 21.09
C GLU A 119 20.34 -0.57 20.14
N CYS A 120 19.85 -0.40 18.92
CA CYS A 120 19.89 -1.45 17.88
C CYS A 120 21.00 -1.12 16.87
N LYS A 121 22.04 -1.93 16.85
CA LYS A 121 23.17 -1.82 15.91
C LYS A 121 23.02 -2.77 14.72
#